data_02758d9e5cbb15e4d94c9773bcb51f67
#
_entry.id   02758d9e5cbb15e4d94c9773bcb51f67
#
_cell.length_a   1.000
_cell.length_b   1.000
_cell.length_c   1.000
_cell.angle_alpha   90.00
_cell.angle_beta   90.00
_cell.angle_gamma   90.00
#
_symmetry.space_group_name_H-M   'P 1'
#
loop_
_entity.id
_entity.type
_entity.pdbx_description
1 polymer ?
#
loop_
_entity_poly.entity_id
_entity_poly.type
_entity_poly.pdbx_seq_one_letter_code
_entity_poly.pdbx_strand_id
1 'polypeptide(L)'
;MGIKTQKTLSIATALAALAGGTLGVGTAGAQERSSSIDQFVQMSSSLFSNPAGQQPAGAGLMVPLVEGATQLPNDQVQPALDTTLRAKNNDKVTVDFRPDGTLTYNDGCNTGNSTYQVDTTGRLRVGDLNETRMACPPGAEVAANDLKTILRAGPAVFQVDPSTLALAAQGQSVEFVKLPVRVVD
;
A
#
# COMPACT_ATOMS: atom_id res chain seq x y z
N MET A 1 45.49 19.43 9.24
CA MET A 1 44.95 20.48 10.14
C MET A 1 43.77 21.12 9.44
N GLY A 2 42.58 21.00 10.00
CA GLY A 2 41.35 21.61 9.44
C GLY A 2 40.11 20.98 10.06
N ILE A 3 39.85 21.34 11.32
CA ILE A 3 38.64 20.97 12.08
C ILE A 3 37.50 21.84 11.57
N LYS A 4 36.40 21.26 11.06
CA LYS A 4 35.16 21.98 10.80
C LYS A 4 34.06 21.53 11.73
N THR A 5 33.68 22.49 12.53
CA THR A 5 32.71 22.58 13.60
C THR A 5 31.30 22.12 13.21
N GLN A 6 30.72 21.25 14.00
CA GLN A 6 29.30 20.90 13.96
C GLN A 6 28.47 22.03 14.60
N LYS A 7 27.45 22.50 13.89
CA LYS A 7 26.39 23.34 14.45
C LYS A 7 25.20 22.47 14.84
N THR A 8 25.03 22.30 16.13
CA THR A 8 23.81 21.75 16.75
C THR A 8 22.69 22.81 16.72
N LEU A 9 21.58 22.48 16.10
CA LEU A 9 20.35 23.29 16.16
C LEU A 9 19.40 22.64 17.16
N SER A 10 19.24 23.28 18.31
CA SER A 10 18.25 22.95 19.33
C SER A 10 16.91 23.59 18.94
N ILE A 11 15.86 22.80 18.84
CA ILE A 11 14.48 23.28 18.68
C ILE A 11 13.76 23.07 20.01
N ALA A 12 13.33 24.17 20.58
CA ALA A 12 12.60 24.25 21.83
C ALA A 12 11.15 23.82 21.68
N THR A 13 10.70 23.02 22.64
CA THR A 13 9.32 22.56 22.81
C THR A 13 8.51 23.67 23.51
N ALA A 14 7.40 24.07 22.93
CA ALA A 14 6.42 24.93 23.58
C ALA A 14 5.19 24.08 23.97
N LEU A 15 5.02 23.86 25.28
CA LEU A 15 3.77 23.37 25.87
C LEU A 15 2.83 24.56 26.07
N ALA A 16 1.63 24.46 25.55
CA ALA A 16 0.52 25.32 25.94
C ALA A 16 -0.57 24.48 26.63
N ALA A 17 -0.67 24.65 27.93
CA ALA A 17 -1.78 24.15 28.73
C ALA A 17 -2.87 25.23 28.78
N LEU A 18 -4.10 24.86 28.43
CA LEU A 18 -5.30 25.68 28.69
C LEU A 18 -6.26 24.84 29.54
N ALA A 19 -6.27 25.16 30.83
CA ALA A 19 -7.32 24.78 31.77
C ALA A 19 -8.37 25.88 31.75
N GLY A 20 -9.63 25.51 31.75
CA GLY A 20 -10.75 26.46 31.87
C GLY A 20 -12.06 25.71 32.06
N GLY A 21 -12.45 25.50 33.31
CA GLY A 21 -13.72 24.92 33.66
C GLY A 21 -14.85 25.95 33.65
N THR A 22 -16.09 25.47 33.59
CA THR A 22 -17.24 26.05 34.33
C THR A 22 -18.33 25.03 34.46
N LEU A 23 -18.77 24.83 35.68
CA LEU A 23 -19.95 24.11 36.09
C LEU A 23 -21.21 24.90 35.67
N GLY A 24 -22.14 24.25 35.00
CA GLY A 24 -23.48 24.73 34.76
C GLY A 24 -24.49 23.63 35.07
N VAL A 25 -25.11 23.73 36.26
CA VAL A 25 -26.26 22.90 36.65
C VAL A 25 -27.51 23.52 36.04
N GLY A 26 -28.24 22.77 35.25
CA GLY A 26 -29.55 23.13 34.73
C GLY A 26 -30.40 21.89 34.50
N THR A 27 -31.37 21.72 35.38
CA THR A 27 -32.36 20.65 35.43
C THR A 27 -33.47 20.80 34.38
N ALA A 28 -34.00 19.67 33.97
CA ALA A 28 -35.34 19.35 33.44
C ALA A 28 -35.62 19.56 31.96
N GLY A 29 -35.95 18.48 31.29
CA GLY A 29 -36.59 18.44 29.99
C GLY A 29 -36.32 17.13 29.29
N ALA A 30 -37.08 16.07 29.64
CA ALA A 30 -37.07 14.81 28.89
C ALA A 30 -37.54 15.02 27.46
N GLN A 31 -36.71 14.76 26.50
CA GLN A 31 -37.13 14.40 25.14
C GLN A 31 -36.04 13.52 24.54
N GLU A 32 -36.37 12.24 24.45
CA GLU A 32 -35.58 11.25 23.74
C GLU A 32 -35.42 11.70 22.28
N ARG A 33 -34.28 12.22 21.96
CA ARG A 33 -33.74 12.18 20.60
C ARG A 33 -32.51 11.33 20.69
N SER A 34 -32.73 10.04 20.43
CA SER A 34 -31.68 9.09 20.09
C SER A 34 -30.82 9.72 19.01
N SER A 35 -29.70 10.24 19.43
CA SER A 35 -28.88 11.10 18.60
C SER A 35 -28.05 10.23 17.64
N SER A 36 -28.06 10.66 16.41
CA SER A 36 -27.23 10.16 15.30
C SER A 36 -25.72 10.08 15.61
N ILE A 37 -25.30 10.45 16.80
CA ILE A 37 -23.90 10.40 17.25
C ILE A 37 -23.49 8.99 17.65
N ASP A 38 -24.39 8.18 18.25
CA ASP A 38 -24.06 6.80 18.61
C ASP A 38 -23.88 5.91 17.36
N GLN A 39 -24.61 6.21 16.29
CA GLN A 39 -24.44 5.54 15.01
C GLN A 39 -23.10 5.89 14.35
N PHE A 40 -22.61 7.11 14.55
CA PHE A 40 -21.33 7.53 13.97
C PHE A 40 -20.13 6.93 14.72
N VAL A 41 -20.24 6.77 16.04
CA VAL A 41 -19.19 6.12 16.84
C VAL A 41 -19.12 4.63 16.56
N GLN A 42 -20.25 3.96 16.31
CA GLN A 42 -20.29 2.55 15.94
C GLN A 42 -19.74 2.30 14.52
N MET A 43 -19.93 3.21 13.57
CA MET A 43 -19.32 3.12 12.25
C MET A 43 -17.79 3.32 12.28
N SER A 44 -17.28 4.15 13.17
CA SER A 44 -15.82 4.36 13.30
C SER A 44 -15.12 3.16 13.92
N SER A 45 -15.77 2.41 14.80
CA SER A 45 -15.16 1.25 15.46
C SER A 45 -15.05 0.02 14.55
N SER A 46 -15.91 -0.11 13.54
CA SER A 46 -15.85 -1.22 12.57
C SER A 46 -14.74 -1.07 11.54
N LEU A 47 -14.18 0.13 11.38
CA LEU A 47 -13.07 0.37 10.46
C LEU A 47 -11.71 -0.07 11.02
N PHE A 48 -11.61 -0.30 12.36
CA PHE A 48 -10.35 -0.68 13.00
C PHE A 48 -10.32 -2.13 13.54
N SER A 49 -11.42 -2.87 13.37
CA SER A 49 -11.54 -4.24 13.87
C SER A 49 -11.71 -5.22 12.69
N ASN A 50 -10.75 -5.27 11.78
CA ASN A 50 -10.72 -6.34 10.80
C ASN A 50 -9.69 -7.39 11.25
N PRO A 51 -10.13 -8.57 11.78
CA PRO A 51 -9.20 -9.67 11.98
C PRO A 51 -8.71 -10.14 10.62
N ALA A 52 -7.41 -10.11 10.46
CA ALA A 52 -6.60 -10.65 9.38
C ALA A 52 -7.38 -11.32 8.21
N GLY A 53 -7.48 -10.64 7.06
CA GLY A 53 -7.50 -11.33 5.79
C GLY A 53 -8.69 -11.18 4.87
N GLN A 54 -9.73 -10.40 5.17
CA GLN A 54 -10.79 -10.13 4.19
C GLN A 54 -11.09 -8.63 4.10
N GLN A 55 -10.40 -7.96 3.19
CA GLN A 55 -10.81 -6.63 2.78
C GLN A 55 -12.13 -6.73 2.01
N PRO A 56 -13.11 -5.83 2.26
CA PRO A 56 -14.36 -5.83 1.52
C PRO A 56 -14.11 -5.72 0.04
N ALA A 57 -14.90 -6.41 -0.78
CA ALA A 57 -14.88 -6.32 -2.23
C ALA A 57 -14.96 -4.82 -2.63
N GLY A 58 -13.92 -4.30 -3.30
CA GLY A 58 -13.79 -2.88 -3.63
C GLY A 58 -12.73 -2.13 -2.82
N ALA A 59 -12.06 -2.76 -1.86
CA ALA A 59 -10.92 -2.16 -1.18
C ALA A 59 -9.73 -2.05 -2.13
N GLY A 60 -9.06 -0.90 -2.14
CA GLY A 60 -7.86 -0.67 -2.93
C GLY A 60 -6.69 -1.55 -2.51
N LEU A 61 -5.67 -1.62 -3.36
CA LEU A 61 -4.43 -2.35 -3.07
C LEU A 61 -3.44 -1.51 -2.27
N MET A 62 -3.55 -0.18 -2.36
CA MET A 62 -2.57 0.73 -1.79
C MET A 62 -2.69 0.80 -0.27
N VAL A 63 -1.56 0.65 0.39
CA VAL A 63 -1.38 0.80 1.83
C VAL A 63 -0.12 1.62 2.10
N PRO A 64 0.01 2.28 3.26
CA PRO A 64 1.28 2.85 3.67
C PRO A 64 2.37 1.77 3.71
N LEU A 65 3.61 2.11 3.35
CA LEU A 65 4.72 1.17 3.45
C LEU A 65 4.90 0.74 4.90
N VAL A 66 4.97 -0.57 5.12
CA VAL A 66 5.11 -1.16 6.46
C VAL A 66 6.43 -0.76 7.10
N GLU A 67 6.40 -0.38 8.37
CA GLU A 67 7.62 -0.10 9.15
C GLU A 67 8.52 -1.35 9.22
N GLY A 68 9.81 -1.14 9.06
CA GLY A 68 10.79 -2.23 9.04
C GLY A 68 10.98 -2.92 7.68
N ALA A 69 10.18 -2.58 6.66
CA ALA A 69 10.44 -3.05 5.32
C ALA A 69 11.79 -2.52 4.80
N THR A 70 12.59 -3.40 4.20
CA THR A 70 13.93 -3.06 3.73
C THR A 70 13.95 -2.98 2.21
N GLN A 71 14.39 -1.85 1.66
CA GLN A 71 14.55 -1.71 0.21
C GLN A 71 15.62 -2.69 -0.28
N LEU A 72 15.31 -3.44 -1.33
CA LEU A 72 16.27 -4.35 -1.95
C LEU A 72 17.31 -3.55 -2.74
N PRO A 73 18.60 -3.89 -2.62
CA PRO A 73 19.64 -3.36 -3.48
C PRO A 73 19.44 -3.85 -4.92
N ASN A 74 19.95 -3.10 -5.90
CA ASN A 74 19.73 -3.33 -7.32
C ASN A 74 19.99 -4.79 -7.77
N ASP A 75 21.05 -5.40 -7.29
CA ASP A 75 21.46 -6.78 -7.62
C ASP A 75 20.50 -7.85 -7.06
N GLN A 76 19.70 -7.52 -6.06
CA GLN A 76 18.73 -8.44 -5.44
C GLN A 76 17.30 -8.24 -5.97
N VAL A 77 17.01 -7.14 -6.66
CA VAL A 77 15.66 -6.87 -7.17
C VAL A 77 15.22 -7.93 -8.16
N GLN A 78 16.02 -8.17 -9.22
CA GLN A 78 15.65 -9.13 -10.26
C GLN A 78 15.45 -10.57 -9.71
N PRO A 79 16.35 -11.14 -8.89
CA PRO A 79 16.13 -12.45 -8.29
C PRO A 79 14.88 -12.51 -7.39
N ALA A 80 14.56 -11.42 -6.68
CA ALA A 80 13.38 -11.38 -5.81
C ALA A 80 12.07 -11.34 -6.61
N LEU A 81 12.08 -10.79 -7.82
CA LEU A 81 10.93 -10.68 -8.71
C LEU A 81 10.75 -11.90 -9.63
N ASP A 82 11.73 -12.81 -9.71
CA ASP A 82 11.68 -14.01 -10.56
C ASP A 82 10.70 -15.06 -10.00
N THR A 83 9.46 -14.65 -9.82
CA THR A 83 8.34 -15.47 -9.35
C THR A 83 7.03 -14.75 -9.64
N THR A 84 5.92 -15.48 -9.68
CA THR A 84 4.60 -14.86 -9.73
C THR A 84 4.27 -14.22 -8.38
N LEU A 85 3.93 -12.96 -8.39
CA LEU A 85 3.52 -12.18 -7.24
C LEU A 85 2.00 -12.03 -7.22
N ARG A 86 1.36 -12.31 -6.09
CA ARG A 86 -0.08 -12.11 -5.89
C ARG A 86 -0.32 -11.05 -4.83
N ALA A 87 -1.18 -10.08 -5.12
CA ALA A 87 -1.49 -9.05 -4.13
C ALA A 87 -2.05 -9.67 -2.84
N LYS A 88 -1.53 -9.22 -1.70
CA LYS A 88 -1.82 -9.79 -0.38
C LYS A 88 -3.28 -9.62 0.02
N ASN A 89 -3.89 -8.52 -0.40
CA ASN A 89 -5.25 -8.14 -0.08
C ASN A 89 -6.26 -8.35 -1.24
N ASN A 90 -5.82 -8.92 -2.38
CA ASN A 90 -6.70 -9.28 -3.49
C ASN A 90 -6.08 -10.43 -4.30
N ASP A 91 -6.63 -11.62 -4.14
CA ASP A 91 -6.13 -12.85 -4.75
C ASP A 91 -6.27 -12.92 -6.28
N LYS A 92 -7.09 -12.05 -6.87
CA LYS A 92 -7.27 -11.93 -8.32
C LYS A 92 -6.21 -11.07 -8.99
N VAL A 93 -5.47 -10.27 -8.21
CA VAL A 93 -4.43 -9.40 -8.73
C VAL A 93 -3.08 -10.12 -8.66
N THR A 94 -2.46 -10.28 -9.82
CA THR A 94 -1.15 -10.93 -9.95
C THR A 94 -0.23 -10.14 -10.86
N VAL A 95 1.07 -10.24 -10.63
CA VAL A 95 2.11 -9.63 -11.44
C VAL A 95 3.24 -10.64 -11.62
N ASP A 96 3.78 -10.73 -12.82
CA ASP A 96 4.88 -11.62 -13.18
C ASP A 96 5.96 -10.82 -13.91
N PHE A 97 7.12 -10.69 -13.27
CA PHE A 97 8.29 -10.00 -13.80
C PHE A 97 9.29 -11.03 -14.28
N ARG A 98 9.44 -11.17 -15.59
CA ARG A 98 10.33 -12.16 -16.19
C ARG A 98 11.75 -11.61 -16.37
N PRO A 99 12.77 -12.48 -16.29
CA PRO A 99 14.16 -12.06 -16.47
C PRO A 99 14.47 -11.44 -17.83
N ASP A 100 13.63 -11.68 -18.85
CA ASP A 100 13.75 -11.10 -20.19
C ASP A 100 13.28 -9.65 -20.29
N GLY A 101 12.84 -9.05 -19.16
CA GLY A 101 12.31 -7.70 -19.11
C GLY A 101 10.83 -7.59 -19.48
N THR A 102 10.14 -8.73 -19.60
CA THR A 102 8.70 -8.77 -19.82
C THR A 102 7.95 -8.70 -18.49
N LEU A 103 6.91 -7.88 -18.43
CA LEU A 103 5.96 -7.80 -17.35
C LEU A 103 4.59 -8.26 -17.85
N THR A 104 3.99 -9.23 -17.16
CA THR A 104 2.57 -9.59 -17.37
C THR A 104 1.80 -9.39 -16.08
N TYR A 105 0.52 -9.04 -16.16
CA TYR A 105 -0.29 -8.83 -14.97
C TYR A 105 -1.76 -9.17 -15.20
N ASN A 106 -2.45 -9.47 -14.10
CA ASN A 106 -3.90 -9.46 -13.98
C ASN A 106 -4.25 -8.43 -12.91
N ASP A 107 -5.07 -7.45 -13.25
CA ASP A 107 -5.43 -6.36 -12.34
C ASP A 107 -6.71 -6.63 -11.53
N GLY A 108 -7.21 -7.86 -11.61
CA GLY A 108 -8.48 -8.27 -10.99
C GLY A 108 -9.69 -8.15 -11.92
N CYS A 109 -9.52 -7.54 -13.09
CA CYS A 109 -10.51 -7.39 -14.14
C CYS A 109 -9.91 -7.73 -15.51
N ASN A 110 -8.81 -7.07 -15.86
CA ASN A 110 -8.13 -7.19 -17.13
C ASN A 110 -6.80 -7.91 -16.98
N THR A 111 -6.35 -8.52 -18.06
CA THR A 111 -4.97 -8.99 -18.21
C THR A 111 -4.20 -8.02 -19.08
N GLY A 112 -2.93 -7.80 -18.74
CA GLY A 112 -2.09 -6.90 -19.49
C GLY A 112 -0.64 -7.33 -19.54
N ASN A 113 0.11 -6.62 -20.34
CA ASN A 113 1.56 -6.78 -20.47
C ASN A 113 2.26 -5.43 -20.64
N SER A 114 3.55 -5.43 -20.35
CA SER A 114 4.46 -4.31 -20.51
C SER A 114 5.88 -4.83 -20.60
N THR A 115 6.82 -3.92 -20.72
CA THR A 115 8.23 -4.16 -20.44
C THR A 115 8.63 -3.51 -19.12
N TYR A 116 9.71 -3.98 -18.50
CA TYR A 116 10.28 -3.33 -17.35
C TYR A 116 11.80 -3.44 -17.34
N GLN A 117 12.43 -2.56 -16.59
CA GLN A 117 13.87 -2.56 -16.31
C GLN A 117 14.09 -2.17 -14.85
N VAL A 118 15.13 -2.70 -14.24
CA VAL A 118 15.61 -2.25 -12.93
C VAL A 118 16.67 -1.19 -13.17
N ASP A 119 16.47 0.00 -12.65
CA ASP A 119 17.46 1.07 -12.79
C ASP A 119 18.61 0.93 -11.77
N THR A 120 19.63 1.74 -11.88
CA THR A 120 20.82 1.70 -11.00
C THR A 120 20.53 1.94 -9.52
N THR A 121 19.35 2.45 -9.21
CA THR A 121 18.89 2.71 -7.83
C THR A 121 17.97 1.60 -7.29
N GLY A 122 17.78 0.52 -8.06
CA GLY A 122 16.89 -0.60 -7.69
C GLY A 122 15.39 -0.30 -7.87
N ARG A 123 15.05 0.74 -8.65
CA ARG A 123 13.65 1.06 -8.97
C ARG A 123 13.24 0.43 -10.29
N LEU A 124 11.97 0.10 -10.38
CA LEU A 124 11.39 -0.43 -11.62
C LEU A 124 11.04 0.71 -12.58
N ARG A 125 11.46 0.58 -13.82
CA ARG A 125 11.02 1.43 -14.94
C ARG A 125 10.09 0.58 -15.80
N VAL A 126 8.80 0.84 -15.70
CA VAL A 126 7.75 0.11 -16.42
C VAL A 126 7.36 0.91 -17.66
N GLY A 127 7.28 0.24 -18.81
CA GLY A 127 6.84 0.81 -20.07
C GLY A 127 5.33 1.02 -20.13
N ASP A 128 4.81 1.24 -21.32
CA ASP A 128 3.37 1.40 -21.53
C ASP A 128 2.62 0.12 -21.20
N LEU A 129 1.56 0.26 -20.41
CA LEU A 129 0.70 -0.85 -20.02
C LEU A 129 -0.33 -1.10 -21.13
N ASN A 130 -0.24 -2.27 -21.76
CA ASN A 130 -1.22 -2.74 -22.73
C ASN A 130 -2.13 -3.75 -22.04
N GLU A 131 -3.45 -3.58 -22.17
CA GLU A 131 -4.41 -4.43 -21.46
C GLU A 131 -5.65 -4.74 -22.29
N THR A 132 -6.35 -5.81 -21.94
CA THR A 132 -7.70 -6.08 -22.40
C THR A 132 -8.67 -5.00 -21.90
N ARG A 133 -9.83 -4.86 -22.55
CA ARG A 133 -10.86 -3.90 -22.17
C ARG A 133 -12.16 -4.63 -21.88
N MET A 134 -12.17 -5.36 -20.78
CA MET A 134 -13.39 -6.04 -20.32
C MET A 134 -14.19 -5.13 -19.39
N ALA A 135 -15.49 -5.32 -19.33
CA ALA A 135 -16.32 -4.68 -18.31
C ALA A 135 -15.97 -5.28 -16.93
N CYS A 136 -15.52 -4.44 -16.02
CA CYS A 136 -15.13 -4.88 -14.69
C CYS A 136 -16.33 -5.07 -13.78
N PRO A 137 -16.31 -6.08 -12.90
CA PRO A 137 -17.25 -6.16 -11.78
C PRO A 137 -17.16 -4.89 -10.89
N PRO A 138 -18.27 -4.47 -10.25
CA PRO A 138 -18.25 -3.34 -9.34
C PRO A 138 -17.14 -3.45 -8.30
N GLY A 139 -16.33 -2.40 -8.15
CA GLY A 139 -15.22 -2.31 -7.20
C GLY A 139 -13.89 -2.91 -7.67
N ALA A 140 -13.86 -3.69 -8.75
CA ALA A 140 -12.60 -4.22 -9.29
C ALA A 140 -11.72 -3.12 -9.90
N GLU A 141 -12.33 -2.06 -10.40
CA GLU A 141 -11.62 -0.91 -10.99
C GLU A 141 -10.72 -0.18 -9.99
N VAL A 142 -11.02 -0.21 -8.69
CA VAL A 142 -10.17 0.41 -7.65
C VAL A 142 -8.84 -0.32 -7.59
N ALA A 143 -8.85 -1.64 -7.44
CA ALA A 143 -7.64 -2.45 -7.40
C ALA A 143 -6.85 -2.37 -8.72
N ALA A 144 -7.55 -2.37 -9.86
CA ALA A 144 -6.94 -2.22 -11.17
C ALA A 144 -6.21 -0.87 -11.33
N ASN A 145 -6.82 0.22 -10.87
CA ASN A 145 -6.22 1.55 -10.92
C ASN A 145 -5.02 1.66 -9.97
N ASP A 146 -5.10 1.09 -8.77
CA ASP A 146 -4.02 1.08 -7.80
C ASP A 146 -2.79 0.34 -8.34
N LEU A 147 -2.98 -0.86 -8.92
CA LEU A 147 -1.89 -1.60 -9.53
C LEU A 147 -1.21 -0.77 -10.65
N LYS A 148 -1.99 -0.21 -11.55
CA LYS A 148 -1.45 0.60 -12.65
C LYS A 148 -0.76 1.87 -12.16
N THR A 149 -1.29 2.48 -11.13
CA THR A 149 -0.69 3.67 -10.52
C THR A 149 0.66 3.36 -9.91
N ILE A 150 0.77 2.30 -9.10
CA ILE A 150 2.06 1.94 -8.49
C ILE A 150 3.10 1.55 -9.54
N LEU A 151 2.71 0.77 -10.56
CA LEU A 151 3.62 0.37 -11.64
C LEU A 151 4.16 1.58 -12.42
N ARG A 152 3.31 2.55 -12.76
CA ARG A 152 3.72 3.78 -13.48
C ARG A 152 4.55 4.73 -12.63
N ALA A 153 4.41 4.68 -11.31
CA ALA A 153 5.17 5.55 -10.40
C ALA A 153 6.67 5.19 -10.31
N GLY A 154 7.12 4.14 -10.98
CA GLY A 154 8.50 3.67 -10.91
C GLY A 154 8.85 3.23 -9.48
N PRO A 155 8.21 2.18 -8.94
CA PRO A 155 8.36 1.81 -7.55
C PRO A 155 9.74 1.23 -7.25
N ALA A 156 10.19 1.39 -6.01
CA ALA A 156 11.27 0.60 -5.45
C ALA A 156 10.68 -0.71 -4.88
N VAL A 157 11.49 -1.75 -4.83
CA VAL A 157 11.11 -3.06 -4.30
C VAL A 157 11.61 -3.21 -2.88
N PHE A 158 10.72 -3.54 -1.97
CA PHE A 158 11.02 -3.74 -0.54
C PHE A 158 10.75 -5.19 -0.15
N GLN A 159 11.61 -5.75 0.68
CA GLN A 159 11.36 -6.99 1.39
C GLN A 159 10.62 -6.65 2.68
N VAL A 160 9.40 -7.16 2.83
CA VAL A 160 8.59 -7.03 4.06
C VAL A 160 8.86 -8.21 4.98
N ASP A 161 8.80 -9.42 4.44
CA ASP A 161 9.15 -10.68 5.09
C ASP A 161 9.66 -11.69 4.03
N PRO A 162 10.13 -12.89 4.39
CA PRO A 162 10.69 -13.85 3.41
C PRO A 162 9.75 -14.19 2.26
N SER A 163 8.45 -14.11 2.46
CA SER A 163 7.41 -14.45 1.47
C SER A 163 6.70 -13.24 0.86
N THR A 164 6.92 -12.03 1.39
CA THR A 164 6.19 -10.83 1.00
C THR A 164 7.13 -9.74 0.50
N LEU A 165 6.83 -9.21 -0.68
CA LEU A 165 7.44 -8.01 -1.24
C LEU A 165 6.44 -6.86 -1.24
N ALA A 166 6.95 -5.63 -1.18
CA ALA A 166 6.16 -4.44 -1.45
C ALA A 166 6.77 -3.64 -2.60
N LEU A 167 5.93 -3.24 -3.55
CA LEU A 167 6.26 -2.23 -4.54
C LEU A 167 5.85 -0.88 -3.98
N ALA A 168 6.80 0.01 -3.73
CA ALA A 168 6.53 1.27 -3.05
C ALA A 168 7.01 2.49 -3.84
N ALA A 169 6.16 3.51 -3.88
CA ALA A 169 6.47 4.82 -4.45
C ALA A 169 5.67 5.90 -3.71
N GLN A 170 6.28 7.05 -3.49
CA GLN A 170 5.60 8.24 -2.93
C GLN A 170 4.90 7.99 -1.59
N GLY A 171 5.46 7.12 -0.73
CA GLY A 171 4.90 6.78 0.59
C GLY A 171 3.74 5.79 0.57
N GLN A 172 3.31 5.33 -0.60
CA GLN A 172 2.32 4.28 -0.79
C GLN A 172 2.99 3.00 -1.27
N SER A 173 2.38 1.86 -0.96
CA SER A 173 2.85 0.56 -1.41
C SER A 173 1.72 -0.39 -1.77
N VAL A 174 2.03 -1.37 -2.59
CA VAL A 174 1.20 -2.56 -2.80
C VAL A 174 2.01 -3.76 -2.35
N GLU A 175 1.47 -4.53 -1.41
CA GLU A 175 2.10 -5.74 -0.90
C GLU A 175 1.72 -6.96 -1.73
N PHE A 176 2.72 -7.80 -2.01
CA PHE A 176 2.56 -9.04 -2.78
C PHE A 176 3.16 -10.22 -2.05
N VAL A 177 2.46 -11.33 -2.10
CA VAL A 177 2.97 -12.63 -1.66
C VAL A 177 3.61 -13.34 -2.84
N LYS A 178 4.81 -13.85 -2.65
CA LYS A 178 5.52 -14.70 -3.62
C LYS A 178 4.80 -16.04 -3.75
N LEU A 179 4.38 -16.40 -4.94
CA LEU A 179 3.81 -17.73 -5.18
C LEU A 179 4.95 -18.73 -5.43
N PRO A 180 4.80 -19.99 -4.97
CA PRO A 180 5.79 -21.03 -5.27
C PRO A 180 5.90 -21.23 -6.78
N VAL A 181 7.12 -21.36 -7.27
CA VAL A 181 7.38 -21.71 -8.68
C VAL A 181 6.69 -23.04 -8.96
N ARG A 182 5.80 -23.09 -9.96
CA ARG A 182 5.25 -24.36 -10.43
C ARG A 182 6.36 -25.11 -11.11
N VAL A 183 6.84 -26.17 -10.46
CA VAL A 183 7.66 -27.16 -11.15
C VAL A 183 6.72 -27.88 -12.13
N VAL A 184 6.91 -27.64 -13.41
CA VAL A 184 6.21 -28.40 -14.47
C VAL A 184 7.01 -29.69 -14.62
N ASP A 185 6.44 -30.81 -14.14
CA ASP A 185 6.95 -32.16 -14.39
C ASP A 185 6.74 -32.56 -15.87
#